data_378c71ff20b56ad6acda830ad3658ac2
#
_entry.id   378c71ff20b56ad6acda830ad3658ac2
#
_cell.length_a   1.000
_cell.length_b   1.000
_cell.length_c   1.000
_cell.angle_alpha   90.00
_cell.angle_beta   90.00
_cell.angle_gamma   90.00
#
_symmetry.space_group_name_H-M   'P 1'
#
loop_
_entity.id
_entity.type
_entity.pdbx_description
1 polymer ?
#
loop_
_entity_poly.entity_id
_entity_poly.type
_entity_poly.pdbx_seq_one_letter_code
_entity_poly.pdbx_strand_id
1 'polypeptide(L)'
;MSKIKVANPIVEMDGDEMTRIIWSFIKEQLILPYLDIDLKYFDLGMEHRDATDDQVTIDSAEATKKYGVAVKCATITPDEARVEEFGLKKMWKSPNGTIRNILGGVIFREPIVISNIPRLVPG
;
A
#
# COMPACT_ATOMS: atom_id res chain seq x y z
N MET A 1 -20.53 -3.43 23.18
CA MET A 1 -21.07 -2.54 22.12
C MET A 1 -21.20 -3.31 20.83
N SER A 2 -22.32 -3.19 20.14
CA SER A 2 -22.47 -3.85 18.84
C SER A 2 -21.58 -3.16 17.80
N LYS A 3 -20.90 -3.94 16.97
CA LYS A 3 -20.06 -3.40 15.89
C LYS A 3 -20.92 -2.83 14.77
N ILE A 4 -20.44 -1.78 14.13
CA ILE A 4 -21.06 -1.20 12.94
C ILE A 4 -20.79 -2.13 11.76
N LYS A 5 -21.85 -2.60 11.12
CA LYS A 5 -21.72 -3.46 9.93
C LYS A 5 -21.29 -2.66 8.71
N VAL A 6 -20.18 -3.05 8.09
CA VAL A 6 -19.71 -2.49 6.83
C VAL A 6 -20.22 -3.36 5.68
N ALA A 7 -20.96 -2.77 4.76
CA ALA A 7 -21.68 -3.51 3.72
C ALA A 7 -20.75 -4.13 2.67
N ASN A 8 -19.66 -3.44 2.30
CA ASN A 8 -18.76 -3.86 1.24
C ASN A 8 -17.39 -4.27 1.80
N PRO A 9 -16.76 -5.31 1.25
CA PRO A 9 -15.39 -5.66 1.59
C PRO A 9 -14.40 -4.55 1.23
N ILE A 10 -13.32 -4.46 1.97
CA ILE A 10 -12.20 -3.55 1.69
C ILE A 10 -10.95 -4.38 1.44
N VAL A 11 -10.22 -4.06 0.36
CA VAL A 11 -8.92 -4.66 0.08
C VAL A 11 -7.89 -4.07 1.02
N GLU A 12 -7.16 -4.93 1.70
CA GLU A 12 -6.10 -4.57 2.62
C GLU A 12 -4.76 -4.98 2.01
N MET A 13 -3.92 -4.00 1.71
CA MET A 13 -2.58 -4.20 1.17
C MET A 13 -1.55 -3.89 2.25
N ASP A 14 -1.05 -4.91 2.90
CA ASP A 14 -0.01 -4.78 3.93
C ASP A 14 1.32 -4.39 3.31
N GLY A 15 2.19 -3.81 4.12
CA GLY A 15 3.43 -3.22 3.66
C GLY A 15 4.68 -3.80 4.33
N ASP A 16 5.71 -2.99 4.35
CA ASP A 16 7.02 -3.35 4.88
C ASP A 16 7.31 -2.63 6.19
N GLU A 17 8.21 -3.21 6.98
CA GLU A 17 8.84 -2.60 8.16
C GLU A 17 7.84 -1.98 9.15
N MET A 18 8.07 -0.73 9.51
CA MET A 18 7.29 -0.01 10.51
C MET A 18 5.81 0.12 10.13
N THR A 19 5.48 0.30 8.85
CA THR A 19 4.09 0.49 8.43
C THR A 19 3.25 -0.76 8.62
N ARG A 20 3.82 -1.94 8.48
CA ARG A 20 3.19 -3.22 8.80
C ARG A 20 2.79 -3.29 10.28
N ILE A 21 3.67 -2.88 11.17
CA ILE A 21 3.44 -2.87 12.62
C ILE A 21 2.36 -1.85 12.98
N ILE A 22 2.47 -0.64 12.47
CA ILE A 22 1.50 0.43 12.71
C ILE A 22 0.11 0.04 12.19
N TRP A 23 0.03 -0.57 11.01
CA TRP A 23 -1.22 -1.02 10.45
C TRP A 23 -1.88 -2.12 11.29
N SER A 24 -1.10 -3.05 11.84
CA SER A 24 -1.58 -4.04 12.80
C SER A 24 -2.22 -3.37 14.02
N PHE A 25 -1.56 -2.39 14.62
CA PHE A 25 -2.12 -1.63 15.73
C PHE A 25 -3.42 -0.90 15.37
N ILE A 26 -3.47 -0.28 14.20
CA ILE A 26 -4.68 0.40 13.71
C ILE A 26 -5.84 -0.59 13.58
N LYS A 27 -5.61 -1.74 12.97
CA LYS A 27 -6.64 -2.79 12.85
C LYS A 27 -7.15 -3.25 14.21
N GLU A 28 -6.25 -3.60 15.10
CA GLU A 28 -6.58 -4.19 16.40
C GLU A 28 -7.24 -3.21 17.35
N GLN A 29 -6.86 -1.95 17.33
CA GLN A 29 -7.31 -0.95 18.29
C GLN A 29 -8.39 -0.02 17.77
N LEU A 30 -8.43 0.28 16.47
CA LEU A 30 -9.30 1.29 15.90
C LEU A 30 -10.33 0.75 14.89
N ILE A 31 -10.12 -0.40 14.30
CA ILE A 31 -11.00 -0.95 13.26
C ILE A 31 -11.80 -2.13 13.78
N LEU A 32 -11.15 -3.22 14.12
CA LEU A 32 -11.81 -4.48 14.45
C LEU A 32 -12.66 -4.43 15.71
N PRO A 33 -12.37 -3.61 16.74
CA PRO A 33 -13.24 -3.49 17.90
C PRO A 33 -14.58 -2.81 17.60
N TYR A 34 -14.64 -1.96 16.57
CA TYR A 34 -15.79 -1.10 16.27
C TYR A 34 -16.55 -1.50 15.01
N LEU A 35 -15.91 -2.17 14.07
CA LEU A 35 -16.45 -2.49 12.76
C LEU A 35 -16.55 -4.00 12.56
N ASP A 36 -17.69 -4.44 12.02
CA ASP A 36 -17.85 -5.75 11.42
C ASP A 36 -17.57 -5.59 9.91
N ILE A 37 -16.33 -5.85 9.55
CA ILE A 37 -15.79 -5.56 8.21
C ILE A 37 -15.05 -6.77 7.64
N ASP A 38 -15.28 -7.05 6.36
CA ASP A 38 -14.54 -8.07 5.62
C ASP A 38 -13.30 -7.44 4.96
N LEU A 39 -12.13 -7.76 5.48
CA LEU A 39 -10.84 -7.30 4.96
C LEU A 39 -10.25 -8.38 4.04
N LYS A 40 -10.09 -8.06 2.78
CA LYS A 40 -9.41 -8.90 1.79
C LYS A 40 -7.92 -8.63 1.83
N TYR A 41 -7.20 -9.46 2.57
CA TYR A 41 -5.79 -9.28 2.90
C TYR A 41 -4.86 -9.69 1.75
N PHE A 42 -3.92 -8.81 1.42
CA PHE A 42 -2.80 -9.07 0.52
C PHE A 42 -1.51 -8.58 1.18
N ASP A 43 -0.53 -9.46 1.25
CA ASP A 43 0.80 -9.13 1.77
C ASP A 43 1.67 -8.58 0.64
N LEU A 44 1.85 -7.26 0.62
CA LEU A 44 2.73 -6.59 -0.33
C LEU A 44 4.14 -6.33 0.25
N GLY A 45 4.51 -7.02 1.31
CA GLY A 45 5.87 -7.00 1.82
C GLY A 45 6.88 -7.48 0.79
N MET A 46 8.10 -6.99 0.88
CA MET A 46 9.17 -7.26 -0.08
C MET A 46 9.40 -8.76 -0.31
N GLU A 47 9.45 -9.52 0.78
CA GLU A 47 9.70 -10.96 0.73
C GLU A 47 8.59 -11.72 0.00
N HIS A 48 7.33 -11.38 0.28
CA HIS A 48 6.19 -12.03 -0.35
C HIS A 48 6.05 -11.64 -1.83
N ARG A 49 6.35 -10.40 -2.17
CA ARG A 49 6.40 -9.96 -3.57
C ARG A 49 7.46 -10.73 -4.35
N ASP A 50 8.64 -10.92 -3.76
CA ASP A 50 9.71 -11.70 -4.39
C ASP A 50 9.33 -13.18 -4.52
N ALA A 51 8.72 -13.77 -3.51
CA ALA A 51 8.26 -15.16 -3.53
C ALA A 51 7.22 -15.43 -4.62
N THR A 52 6.35 -14.44 -4.88
CA THR A 52 5.28 -14.54 -5.88
C THR A 52 5.62 -13.93 -7.24
N ASP A 53 6.88 -13.57 -7.47
CA ASP A 53 7.32 -12.85 -8.67
C ASP A 53 6.47 -11.60 -8.98
N ASP A 54 6.15 -10.85 -7.91
CA ASP A 54 5.29 -9.66 -7.91
C ASP A 54 3.81 -9.90 -8.28
N GLN A 55 3.38 -11.15 -8.40
CA GLN A 55 1.99 -11.48 -8.74
C GLN A 55 1.01 -10.96 -7.69
N VAL A 56 1.37 -10.96 -6.41
CA VAL A 56 0.52 -10.44 -5.32
C VAL A 56 0.14 -8.97 -5.54
N THR A 57 1.03 -8.16 -6.10
CA THR A 57 0.75 -6.75 -6.42
C THR A 57 -0.36 -6.64 -7.49
N ILE A 58 -0.29 -7.47 -8.52
CA ILE A 58 -1.30 -7.53 -9.58
C ILE A 58 -2.63 -8.01 -9.02
N ASP A 59 -2.63 -9.09 -8.25
CA ASP A 59 -3.84 -9.68 -7.66
C ASP A 59 -4.55 -8.68 -6.72
N SER A 60 -3.79 -7.93 -5.94
CA SER A 60 -4.35 -6.89 -5.06
C SER A 60 -4.98 -5.73 -5.83
N ALA A 61 -4.41 -5.35 -6.96
CA ALA A 61 -4.95 -4.32 -7.83
C ALA A 61 -6.25 -4.79 -8.51
N GLU A 62 -6.29 -6.02 -9.00
CA GLU A 62 -7.50 -6.60 -9.59
C GLU A 62 -8.61 -6.78 -8.53
N ALA A 63 -8.26 -7.17 -7.32
CA ALA A 63 -9.21 -7.21 -6.20
C ALA A 63 -9.77 -5.81 -5.89
N THR A 64 -8.93 -4.77 -5.97
CA THR A 64 -9.37 -3.38 -5.77
C THR A 64 -10.35 -2.93 -6.84
N LYS A 65 -10.15 -3.32 -8.10
CA LYS A 65 -11.15 -3.09 -9.16
C LYS A 65 -12.48 -3.75 -8.82
N LYS A 66 -12.42 -4.98 -8.33
CA LYS A 66 -13.63 -5.76 -8.01
C LYS A 66 -14.39 -5.18 -6.82
N TYR A 67 -13.72 -4.81 -5.75
CA TYR A 67 -14.36 -4.36 -4.50
C TYR A 67 -14.48 -2.84 -4.37
N GLY A 68 -13.75 -2.07 -5.16
CA GLY A 68 -13.90 -0.62 -5.27
C GLY A 68 -13.13 0.22 -4.27
N VAL A 69 -12.67 -0.35 -3.16
CA VAL A 69 -11.94 0.37 -2.10
C VAL A 69 -10.77 -0.46 -1.60
N ALA A 70 -9.62 0.18 -1.42
CA ALA A 70 -8.44 -0.44 -0.83
C ALA A 70 -7.73 0.50 0.13
N VAL A 71 -7.09 -0.08 1.13
CA VAL A 71 -6.11 0.58 2.00
C VAL A 71 -4.74 -0.02 1.71
N LYS A 72 -3.76 0.81 1.44
CA LYS A 72 -2.40 0.36 1.15
C LYS A 72 -1.41 0.95 2.15
N CYS A 73 -0.65 0.08 2.79
CA CYS A 73 0.50 0.45 3.60
C CYS A 73 1.69 0.82 2.72
N ALA A 74 2.67 1.53 3.29
CA ALA A 74 3.91 1.82 2.59
C ALA A 74 4.71 0.55 2.30
N THR A 75 5.27 0.49 1.12
CA THR A 75 6.09 -0.63 0.63
C THR A 75 7.46 -0.15 0.23
N ILE A 76 8.47 -0.99 0.42
CA ILE A 76 9.83 -0.71 -0.06
C ILE A 76 9.87 -0.87 -1.58
N THR A 77 10.46 0.12 -2.26
CA THR A 77 10.89 -0.05 -3.64
C THR A 77 12.38 -0.38 -3.59
N PRO A 78 12.79 -1.60 -3.96
CA PRO A 78 14.18 -2.01 -3.79
C PRO A 78 15.10 -1.25 -4.76
N ASP A 79 16.22 -0.82 -4.22
CA ASP A 79 17.40 -0.44 -4.97
C ASP A 79 18.43 -1.60 -4.96
N GLU A 80 19.59 -1.39 -5.53
CA GLU A 80 20.64 -2.40 -5.61
C GLU A 80 21.05 -2.93 -4.22
N ALA A 81 21.17 -2.03 -3.24
CA ALA A 81 21.54 -2.39 -1.87
C ALA A 81 20.45 -3.25 -1.20
N ARG A 82 19.19 -2.93 -1.42
CA ARG A 82 18.05 -3.70 -0.89
C ARG A 82 17.91 -5.07 -1.57
N VAL A 83 18.21 -5.16 -2.85
CA VAL A 83 18.25 -6.46 -3.56
C VAL A 83 19.27 -7.40 -2.92
N GLU A 84 20.45 -6.87 -2.59
CA GLU A 84 21.52 -7.64 -1.94
C GLU A 84 21.17 -8.00 -0.48
N GLU A 85 20.69 -7.01 0.29
CA GLU A 85 20.29 -7.19 1.70
C GLU A 85 19.22 -8.26 1.89
N PHE A 86 18.19 -8.27 1.04
CA PHE A 86 17.07 -9.20 1.14
C PHE A 86 17.24 -10.45 0.27
N GLY A 87 18.31 -10.55 -0.52
CA GLY A 87 18.53 -11.68 -1.42
C GLY A 87 17.43 -11.83 -2.48
N LEU A 88 16.99 -10.72 -3.05
CA LEU A 88 15.88 -10.71 -4.00
C LEU A 88 16.29 -11.27 -5.36
N LYS A 89 15.35 -11.91 -6.06
CA LYS A 89 15.55 -12.43 -7.41
C LYS A 89 15.85 -11.34 -8.43
N LYS A 90 15.29 -10.14 -8.23
CA LYS A 90 15.52 -8.95 -9.06
C LYS A 90 15.10 -7.68 -8.35
N MET A 91 15.44 -6.54 -8.94
CA MET A 91 15.00 -5.22 -8.47
C MET A 91 13.56 -4.96 -8.93
N TRP A 92 12.59 -5.29 -8.06
CA TRP A 92 11.17 -5.16 -8.35
C TRP A 92 10.77 -3.69 -8.50
N LYS A 93 9.83 -3.44 -9.41
CA LYS A 93 9.24 -2.10 -9.58
C LYS A 93 8.41 -1.69 -8.37
N SER A 94 8.18 -0.38 -8.24
CA SER A 94 7.31 0.14 -7.21
C SER A 94 5.89 -0.42 -7.33
N PRO A 95 5.34 -1.04 -6.28
CA PRO A 95 3.95 -1.50 -6.27
C PRO A 95 2.96 -0.37 -6.53
N ASN A 96 3.27 0.86 -6.09
CA ASN A 96 2.42 2.01 -6.33
C ASN A 96 2.18 2.26 -7.82
N GLY A 97 3.23 2.21 -8.62
CA GLY A 97 3.13 2.37 -10.07
C GLY A 97 2.31 1.26 -10.72
N THR A 98 2.58 0.01 -10.37
CA THR A 98 1.87 -1.15 -10.89
C THR A 98 0.37 -1.08 -10.58
N ILE A 99 0.01 -0.83 -9.32
CA ILE A 99 -1.39 -0.74 -8.89
C ILE A 99 -2.11 0.40 -9.60
N ARG A 100 -1.52 1.59 -9.64
CA ARG A 100 -2.12 2.77 -10.29
C ARG A 100 -2.37 2.55 -11.77
N ASN A 101 -1.42 1.94 -12.47
CA ASN A 101 -1.58 1.61 -13.89
C ASN A 101 -2.70 0.59 -14.13
N ILE A 102 -2.78 -0.45 -13.31
CA ILE A 102 -3.85 -1.45 -13.41
C ILE A 102 -5.22 -0.84 -13.15
N LEU A 103 -5.32 0.07 -12.17
CA LEU A 103 -6.57 0.77 -11.84
C LEU A 103 -6.96 1.82 -12.89
N GLY A 104 -6.06 2.19 -13.81
CA GLY A 104 -6.29 3.23 -14.79
C GLY A 104 -6.40 4.63 -14.18
N GLY A 105 -5.80 4.84 -13.02
CA GLY A 105 -5.82 6.12 -12.32
C GLY A 105 -4.89 7.15 -12.92
N VAL A 106 -5.29 8.42 -12.82
CA VAL A 106 -4.44 9.58 -13.14
C VAL A 106 -4.10 10.29 -11.84
N ILE A 107 -2.81 10.66 -11.69
CA ILE A 107 -2.35 11.42 -10.53
C ILE A 107 -2.06 12.82 -10.97
N PHE A 108 -2.82 13.77 -10.41
CA PHE A 108 -2.54 15.19 -10.54
C PHE A 108 -2.00 15.70 -9.19
N ARG A 109 -0.87 16.39 -9.24
CA ARG A 109 -0.28 17.04 -8.06
C ARG A 109 0.06 18.47 -8.40
N GLU A 110 -0.51 19.41 -7.67
CA GLU A 110 -0.21 20.82 -7.75
C GLU A 110 0.65 21.21 -6.55
N PRO A 111 1.84 21.81 -6.74
CA PRO A 111 2.66 22.25 -5.63
C PRO A 111 2.02 23.46 -4.94
N ILE A 112 2.01 23.44 -3.62
CA ILE A 112 1.61 24.59 -2.81
C ILE A 112 2.84 25.47 -2.63
N VAL A 113 2.80 26.68 -3.20
CA VAL A 113 3.88 27.67 -3.08
C VAL A 113 3.46 28.76 -2.11
N ILE A 114 4.18 28.89 -1.01
CA ILE A 114 3.95 29.94 -0.01
C ILE A 114 4.87 31.10 -0.34
N SER A 115 4.27 32.23 -0.73
CA SER A 115 5.02 33.39 -1.31
C SER A 115 5.98 34.07 -0.35
N ASN A 116 5.71 34.00 0.94
CA ASN A 116 6.53 34.65 1.98
C ASN A 116 7.55 33.71 2.66
N ILE A 117 7.69 32.49 2.17
CA ILE A 117 8.69 31.53 2.65
C ILE A 117 9.68 31.27 1.52
N PRO A 118 11.00 31.47 1.76
CA PRO A 118 12.02 31.14 0.77
C PRO A 118 11.97 29.66 0.36
N ARG A 119 12.17 29.39 -0.93
CA ARG A 119 12.26 28.02 -1.41
C ARG A 119 13.54 27.36 -0.88
N LEU A 120 13.43 26.11 -0.47
CA LEU A 120 14.59 25.31 -0.05
C LEU A 120 15.56 25.07 -1.21
N VAL A 121 15.01 24.83 -2.41
CA VAL A 121 15.78 24.64 -3.64
C VAL A 121 15.45 25.78 -4.60
N PRO A 122 16.46 26.57 -5.03
CA PRO A 122 16.27 27.63 -6.02
C PRO A 122 15.89 27.08 -7.39
N GLY A 123 15.00 27.75 -8.12
CA GLY A 123 14.61 27.35 -9.48
C GLY A 123 13.17 27.65 -9.83
#